data_40e3877386fae876c6edf134ef879446
#
_entry.id   40e3877386fae876c6edf134ef879446
#
_cell.length_a   1.000
_cell.length_b   1.000
_cell.length_c   1.000
_cell.angle_alpha   90.00
_cell.angle_beta   90.00
_cell.angle_gamma   90.00
#
_symmetry.space_group_name_H-M   'P 1'
#
loop_
_entity.id
_entity.type
_entity.pdbx_description
1 polymer ?
#
loop_
_entity_poly.entity_id
_entity_poly.type
_entity_poly.pdbx_seq_one_letter_code
_entity_poly.pdbx_strand_id
1 'polypeptide(L)'
;MMYRKATFADIEPIFTLVSGYASKGEMLARSRNTLYETLRDMIVAVDERGVVVGVGGLHILWDRLAEVRTMAVAPDYTRHGIGAAIVERLIEEGKKLGVTKFFTLTYKPGFFQTLGFEIVPKNSLPQKVWKDCIDCPKFPDCDEIPLVRLEEGGMEQGRKTA
;
A
#
# COMPACT_ATOMS: atom_id res chain seq x y z
N MET A 1 -7.57 -18.60 -4.60
CA MET A 1 -6.61 -17.50 -4.41
C MET A 1 -6.06 -17.54 -3.00
N MET A 2 -4.75 -17.54 -2.86
CA MET A 2 -4.09 -17.54 -1.56
C MET A 2 -3.46 -16.18 -1.31
N TYR A 3 -3.63 -15.64 -0.10
CA TYR A 3 -3.00 -14.39 0.33
C TYR A 3 -2.00 -14.71 1.44
N ARG A 4 -0.78 -14.26 1.29
CA ARG A 4 0.27 -14.52 2.29
C ARG A 4 1.32 -13.42 2.28
N LYS A 5 2.15 -13.38 3.31
CA LYS A 5 3.28 -12.45 3.35
C LYS A 5 4.28 -12.82 2.24
N ALA A 6 4.90 -11.80 1.66
CA ALA A 6 5.91 -11.99 0.63
C ALA A 6 7.17 -12.65 1.20
N THR A 7 7.85 -13.40 0.36
CA THR A 7 9.15 -14.01 0.66
C THR A 7 10.17 -13.56 -0.39
N PHE A 8 11.44 -13.93 -0.21
CA PHE A 8 12.47 -13.58 -1.18
C PHE A 8 12.15 -14.07 -2.58
N ALA A 9 11.52 -15.24 -2.70
CA ALA A 9 11.16 -15.80 -4.01
C ALA A 9 10.14 -14.94 -4.76
N ASP A 10 9.43 -14.07 -4.07
CA ASP A 10 8.39 -13.22 -4.68
C ASP A 10 8.93 -11.91 -5.24
N ILE A 11 10.18 -11.55 -4.96
CA ILE A 11 10.73 -10.25 -5.35
C ILE A 11 10.68 -10.05 -6.87
N GLU A 12 11.16 -11.01 -7.66
CA GLU A 12 11.16 -10.87 -9.12
C GLU A 12 9.75 -10.83 -9.72
N PRO A 13 8.80 -11.68 -9.31
CA PRO A 13 7.42 -11.53 -9.73
C PRO A 13 6.81 -10.17 -9.36
N ILE A 14 7.06 -9.68 -8.16
CA ILE A 14 6.58 -8.36 -7.72
C ILE A 14 7.21 -7.27 -8.59
N PHE A 15 8.52 -7.33 -8.81
CA PHE A 15 9.22 -6.34 -9.62
C PHE A 15 8.64 -6.26 -11.03
N THR A 16 8.39 -7.41 -11.65
CA THR A 16 7.80 -7.49 -12.99
C THR A 16 6.40 -6.86 -13.01
N LEU A 17 5.58 -7.17 -12.00
CA LEU A 17 4.21 -6.68 -11.91
C LEU A 17 4.17 -5.15 -11.74
N VAL A 18 4.98 -4.63 -10.81
CA VAL A 18 5.06 -3.18 -10.55
C VAL A 18 5.65 -2.44 -11.75
N SER A 19 6.71 -2.99 -12.35
CA SER A 19 7.36 -2.36 -13.51
C SER A 19 6.41 -2.25 -14.70
N GLY A 20 5.54 -3.23 -14.89
CA GLY A 20 4.54 -3.21 -15.95
C GLY A 20 3.61 -2.00 -15.84
N TYR A 21 3.15 -1.69 -14.64
CA TYR A 21 2.32 -0.51 -14.40
C TYR A 21 3.11 0.79 -14.43
N ALA A 22 4.32 0.78 -13.88
CA ALA A 22 5.18 1.96 -13.86
C ALA A 22 5.55 2.40 -15.27
N SER A 23 5.80 1.47 -16.18
CA SER A 23 6.13 1.78 -17.58
C SER A 23 4.99 2.48 -18.31
N LYS A 24 3.75 2.31 -17.84
CA LYS A 24 2.57 2.96 -18.38
C LYS A 24 2.23 4.27 -17.65
N GLY A 25 3.05 4.68 -16.68
CA GLY A 25 2.79 5.87 -15.87
C GLY A 25 1.64 5.71 -14.88
N GLU A 26 1.23 4.48 -14.58
CA GLU A 26 0.09 4.21 -13.70
C GLU A 26 0.47 4.03 -12.24
N MET A 27 1.75 3.93 -11.94
CA MET A 27 2.27 3.94 -10.58
C MET A 27 3.75 4.28 -10.60
N LEU A 28 4.31 4.61 -9.44
CA LEU A 28 5.74 4.86 -9.33
C LEU A 28 6.53 3.56 -9.41
N ALA A 29 7.67 3.61 -10.10
CA ALA A 29 8.58 2.47 -10.17
C ALA A 29 9.17 2.17 -8.80
N ARG A 30 9.42 0.88 -8.55
CA ARG A 30 10.13 0.43 -7.34
C ARG A 30 11.35 -0.36 -7.78
N SER A 31 12.52 0.03 -7.27
CA SER A 31 13.75 -0.71 -7.55
C SER A 31 13.72 -2.04 -6.79
N ARG A 32 14.52 -3.00 -7.25
CA ARG A 32 14.69 -4.26 -6.52
C ARG A 32 15.19 -4.00 -5.09
N ASN A 33 16.11 -3.06 -4.94
CA ASN A 33 16.64 -2.71 -3.63
C ASN A 33 15.52 -2.28 -2.67
N THR A 34 14.64 -1.39 -3.14
CA THR A 34 13.49 -0.96 -2.32
C THR A 34 12.58 -2.13 -1.97
N LEU A 35 12.34 -3.04 -2.92
CA LEU A 35 11.49 -4.21 -2.67
C LEU A 35 12.14 -5.13 -1.62
N TYR A 36 13.44 -5.34 -1.68
CA TYR A 36 14.13 -6.12 -0.65
C TYR A 36 14.03 -5.46 0.71
N GLU A 37 14.24 -4.15 0.80
CA GLU A 37 14.19 -3.41 2.06
C GLU A 37 12.78 -3.42 2.68
N THR A 38 11.75 -3.46 1.85
CA THR A 38 10.35 -3.42 2.30
C THR A 38 9.66 -4.78 2.20
N LEU A 39 10.43 -5.85 2.08
CA LEU A 39 9.88 -7.20 1.90
C LEU A 39 8.85 -7.57 2.97
N ARG A 40 9.13 -7.22 4.22
CA ARG A 40 8.25 -7.59 5.35
C ARG A 40 6.94 -6.80 5.35
N ASP A 41 6.88 -5.70 4.61
CA ASP A 41 5.67 -4.89 4.49
C ASP A 41 4.63 -5.53 3.57
N MET A 42 5.04 -6.43 2.69
CA MET A 42 4.23 -6.83 1.54
C MET A 42 3.44 -8.12 1.75
N ILE A 43 2.23 -8.12 1.19
CA ILE A 43 1.36 -9.29 1.05
C ILE A 43 1.23 -9.56 -0.44
N VAL A 44 1.25 -10.83 -0.82
CA VAL A 44 1.03 -11.25 -2.20
C VAL A 44 -0.23 -12.09 -2.31
N ALA A 45 -0.89 -12.00 -3.47
CA ALA A 45 -1.97 -12.88 -3.88
C ALA A 45 -1.40 -13.87 -4.89
N VAL A 46 -1.64 -15.15 -4.65
CA VAL A 46 -1.07 -16.24 -5.43
C VAL A 46 -2.20 -17.08 -5.99
N ASP A 47 -2.16 -17.37 -7.29
CA ASP A 47 -3.20 -18.18 -7.92
C ASP A 47 -2.98 -19.69 -7.67
N GLU A 48 -3.86 -20.52 -8.24
CA GLU A 48 -3.82 -21.98 -8.04
C GLU A 48 -2.54 -22.61 -8.58
N ARG A 49 -1.87 -21.96 -9.53
CA ARG A 49 -0.62 -22.46 -10.12
C ARG A 49 0.62 -21.97 -9.37
N GLY A 50 0.43 -21.22 -8.29
CA GLY A 50 1.55 -20.66 -7.53
C GLY A 50 2.12 -19.37 -8.12
N VAL A 51 1.42 -18.72 -9.04
CA VAL A 51 1.86 -17.48 -9.67
C VAL A 51 1.41 -16.29 -8.85
N VAL A 52 2.33 -15.35 -8.59
CA VAL A 52 2.00 -14.09 -7.91
C VAL A 52 1.23 -13.20 -8.89
N VAL A 53 -0.02 -12.91 -8.53
CA VAL A 53 -0.93 -12.12 -9.38
C VAL A 53 -1.34 -10.80 -8.74
N GLY A 54 -0.92 -10.56 -7.51
CA GLY A 54 -1.18 -9.30 -6.84
C GLY A 54 -0.20 -9.04 -5.72
N VAL A 55 -0.02 -7.78 -5.38
CA VAL A 55 0.86 -7.33 -4.30
C VAL A 55 0.31 -6.06 -3.69
N GLY A 56 0.59 -5.87 -2.41
CA GLY A 56 0.36 -4.62 -1.72
C GLY A 56 1.23 -4.57 -0.48
N GLY A 57 1.59 -3.38 -0.05
CA GLY A 57 2.44 -3.20 1.11
C GLY A 57 1.86 -2.21 2.10
N LEU A 58 2.14 -2.44 3.37
CA LEU A 58 1.82 -1.52 4.45
C LEU A 58 3.14 -1.05 5.07
N HIS A 59 3.44 0.21 4.92
CA HIS A 59 4.69 0.78 5.41
C HIS A 59 4.43 1.71 6.59
N ILE A 60 5.00 1.37 7.73
CA ILE A 60 4.88 2.19 8.94
C ILE A 60 5.76 3.43 8.78
N LEU A 61 5.19 4.62 8.99
CA LEU A 61 5.93 5.87 8.85
C LEU A 61 6.12 6.61 10.16
N TRP A 62 5.18 6.51 11.06
CA TRP A 62 5.24 7.21 12.34
C TRP A 62 4.30 6.53 13.34
N ASP A 63 4.21 7.09 14.53
CA ASP A 63 3.30 6.58 15.55
C ASP A 63 1.88 6.50 14.97
N ARG A 64 1.32 5.29 14.94
CA ARG A 64 -0.05 4.98 14.49
C ARG A 64 -0.37 5.38 13.05
N LEU A 65 0.66 5.63 12.25
CA LEU A 65 0.54 6.10 10.87
C LEU A 65 1.22 5.12 9.92
N ALA A 66 0.49 4.67 8.91
CA ALA A 66 1.03 3.76 7.89
C ALA A 66 0.51 4.12 6.51
N GLU A 67 1.30 3.79 5.51
CA GLU A 67 0.95 3.99 4.11
C GLU A 67 0.66 2.65 3.44
N VAL A 68 -0.46 2.59 2.72
CA VAL A 68 -0.73 1.49 1.79
C VAL A 68 -0.07 1.86 0.46
N ARG A 69 0.88 1.05 0.03
CA ARG A 69 1.65 1.33 -1.19
C ARG A 69 2.03 0.06 -1.94
N THR A 70 2.60 0.23 -3.13
CA THR A 70 3.04 -0.88 -3.99
C THR A 70 1.87 -1.80 -4.37
N MET A 71 0.68 -1.20 -4.58
CA MET A 71 -0.52 -1.95 -4.95
C MET A 71 -0.53 -2.22 -6.45
N ALA A 72 -0.52 -3.49 -6.82
CA ALA A 72 -0.62 -3.89 -8.22
C ALA A 72 -1.28 -5.26 -8.32
N VAL A 73 -2.17 -5.41 -9.29
CA VAL A 73 -2.83 -6.69 -9.62
C VAL A 73 -2.59 -6.96 -11.10
N ALA A 74 -2.24 -8.20 -11.43
CA ALA A 74 -2.00 -8.58 -12.83
C ALA A 74 -3.22 -8.22 -13.69
N PRO A 75 -3.01 -7.69 -14.93
CA PRO A 75 -4.11 -7.21 -15.76
C PRO A 75 -5.23 -8.24 -15.98
N ASP A 76 -4.89 -9.51 -16.12
CA ASP A 76 -5.89 -10.57 -16.32
C ASP A 76 -6.71 -10.88 -15.08
N TYR A 77 -6.29 -10.38 -13.92
CA TYR A 77 -6.94 -10.64 -12.63
C TYR A 77 -7.61 -9.40 -12.03
N THR A 78 -7.63 -8.29 -12.74
CA THR A 78 -8.31 -7.10 -12.27
C THR A 78 -9.82 -7.32 -12.23
N ARG A 79 -10.51 -6.59 -11.35
CA ARG A 79 -11.96 -6.68 -11.15
C ARG A 79 -12.43 -8.02 -10.55
N HIS A 80 -11.54 -8.76 -9.93
CA HIS A 80 -11.87 -10.00 -9.22
C HIS A 80 -11.81 -9.83 -7.70
N GLY A 81 -11.72 -8.60 -7.21
CA GLY A 81 -11.67 -8.32 -5.79
C GLY A 81 -10.32 -8.58 -5.12
N ILE A 82 -9.29 -8.88 -5.89
CA ILE A 82 -7.96 -9.20 -5.34
C ILE A 82 -7.34 -7.98 -4.67
N GLY A 83 -7.37 -6.81 -5.34
CA GLY A 83 -6.84 -5.59 -4.75
C GLY A 83 -7.54 -5.23 -3.45
N ALA A 84 -8.87 -5.30 -3.43
CA ALA A 84 -9.64 -5.02 -2.22
C ALA A 84 -9.28 -5.99 -1.09
N ALA A 85 -9.13 -7.28 -1.40
CA ALA A 85 -8.75 -8.29 -0.41
C ALA A 85 -7.37 -8.01 0.18
N ILE A 86 -6.42 -7.59 -0.66
CA ILE A 86 -5.07 -7.23 -0.19
C ILE A 86 -5.16 -6.03 0.75
N VAL A 87 -5.86 -4.96 0.36
CA VAL A 87 -5.97 -3.75 1.19
C VAL A 87 -6.61 -4.09 2.55
N GLU A 88 -7.69 -4.87 2.55
CA GLU A 88 -8.34 -5.21 3.81
C GLU A 88 -7.42 -6.03 4.73
N ARG A 89 -6.59 -6.90 4.18
CA ARG A 89 -5.60 -7.64 4.97
C ARG A 89 -4.52 -6.72 5.53
N LEU A 90 -4.09 -5.72 4.76
CA LEU A 90 -3.13 -4.74 5.23
C LEU A 90 -3.73 -3.88 6.36
N ILE A 91 -4.98 -3.49 6.23
CA ILE A 91 -5.70 -2.74 7.27
C ILE A 91 -5.76 -3.57 8.56
N GLU A 92 -6.14 -4.86 8.46
CA GLU A 92 -6.20 -5.74 9.63
C GLU A 92 -4.83 -5.90 10.30
N GLU A 93 -3.78 -6.07 9.51
CA GLU A 93 -2.42 -6.15 10.03
C GLU A 93 -2.04 -4.87 10.76
N GLY A 94 -2.33 -3.72 10.17
CA GLY A 94 -2.04 -2.44 10.79
C GLY A 94 -2.82 -2.21 12.07
N LYS A 95 -4.09 -2.60 12.10
CA LYS A 95 -4.92 -2.48 13.31
C LYS A 95 -4.34 -3.30 14.46
N LYS A 96 -3.82 -4.49 14.18
CA LYS A 96 -3.18 -5.32 15.19
C LYS A 96 -1.92 -4.67 15.76
N LEU A 97 -1.25 -3.85 14.97
CA LEU A 97 -0.06 -3.11 15.39
C LEU A 97 -0.42 -1.79 16.10
N GLY A 98 -1.67 -1.39 16.06
CA GLY A 98 -2.11 -0.13 16.66
C GLY A 98 -2.17 1.04 15.67
N VAL A 99 -2.09 0.77 14.37
CA VAL A 99 -2.24 1.82 13.36
C VAL A 99 -3.68 2.33 13.37
N THR A 100 -3.85 3.65 13.42
CA THR A 100 -5.17 4.29 13.40
C THR A 100 -5.38 5.15 12.17
N LYS A 101 -4.30 5.54 11.49
CA LYS A 101 -4.39 6.37 10.30
C LYS A 101 -3.66 5.67 9.16
N PHE A 102 -4.44 5.27 8.15
CA PHE A 102 -3.91 4.67 6.92
C PHE A 102 -4.04 5.70 5.82
N PHE A 103 -2.98 5.93 5.07
CA PHE A 103 -3.06 6.81 3.91
C PHE A 103 -2.49 6.12 2.68
N THR A 104 -2.76 6.69 1.52
CA THR A 104 -2.21 6.23 0.27
C THR A 104 -2.05 7.42 -0.68
N LEU A 105 -1.08 7.32 -1.57
CA LEU A 105 -0.89 8.27 -2.67
C LEU A 105 -1.11 7.49 -3.96
N THR A 106 -2.06 7.89 -4.78
CA THR A 106 -2.49 7.07 -5.91
C THR A 106 -2.93 7.90 -7.12
N TYR A 107 -2.85 7.29 -8.29
CA TYR A 107 -3.49 7.82 -9.50
C TYR A 107 -4.92 7.30 -9.68
N LYS A 108 -5.37 6.37 -8.84
CA LYS A 108 -6.69 5.72 -8.94
C LYS A 108 -7.48 5.89 -7.65
N PRO A 109 -7.88 7.13 -7.32
CA PRO A 109 -8.58 7.39 -6.06
C PRO A 109 -9.91 6.64 -5.93
N GLY A 110 -10.59 6.40 -7.05
CA GLY A 110 -11.89 5.71 -7.02
C GLY A 110 -11.82 4.33 -6.39
N PHE A 111 -10.75 3.58 -6.67
CA PHE A 111 -10.56 2.27 -6.06
C PHE A 111 -10.51 2.37 -4.52
N PHE A 112 -9.70 3.30 -4.02
CA PHE A 112 -9.55 3.47 -2.57
C PHE A 112 -10.81 4.05 -1.93
N GLN A 113 -11.55 4.90 -2.64
CA GLN A 113 -12.82 5.43 -2.13
C GLN A 113 -13.82 4.31 -1.87
N THR A 114 -13.84 3.28 -2.70
CA THR A 114 -14.71 2.12 -2.46
C THR A 114 -14.33 1.33 -1.22
N LEU A 115 -13.11 1.53 -0.71
CA LEU A 115 -12.59 0.85 0.47
C LEU A 115 -12.60 1.74 1.72
N GLY A 116 -13.36 2.84 1.67
CA GLY A 116 -13.51 3.70 2.86
C GLY A 116 -12.44 4.76 3.02
N PHE A 117 -11.59 4.96 2.03
CA PHE A 117 -10.62 6.06 2.06
C PHE A 117 -11.29 7.33 1.53
N GLU A 118 -10.88 8.47 2.06
CA GLU A 118 -11.37 9.78 1.64
C GLU A 118 -10.24 10.63 1.11
N ILE A 119 -10.50 11.38 0.02
CA ILE A 119 -9.52 12.30 -0.54
C ILE A 119 -9.28 13.44 0.46
N VAL A 120 -8.02 13.76 0.70
CA VAL A 120 -7.61 14.83 1.61
C VAL A 120 -6.65 15.78 0.90
N PRO A 121 -6.53 17.03 1.38
CA PRO A 121 -5.51 17.94 0.85
C PRO A 121 -4.10 17.41 1.11
N LYS A 122 -3.18 17.65 0.18
CA LYS A 122 -1.78 17.19 0.32
C LYS A 122 -1.13 17.72 1.59
N ASN A 123 -1.41 18.96 1.97
CA ASN A 123 -0.81 19.57 3.15
C ASN A 123 -1.39 19.05 4.48
N SER A 124 -2.41 18.20 4.43
CA SER A 124 -2.96 17.60 5.65
C SER A 124 -2.15 16.41 6.15
N LEU A 125 -1.23 15.90 5.33
CA LEU A 125 -0.39 14.77 5.73
C LEU A 125 0.87 15.29 6.44
N PRO A 126 1.38 14.54 7.45
CA PRO A 126 2.58 14.95 8.17
C PRO A 126 3.79 15.09 7.23
N GLN A 127 4.72 15.96 7.58
CA GLN A 127 5.94 16.18 6.79
C GLN A 127 6.71 14.87 6.55
N LYS A 128 6.64 13.93 7.47
CA LYS A 128 7.33 12.65 7.31
C LYS A 128 6.86 11.85 6.11
N VAL A 129 5.61 12.05 5.69
CA VAL A 129 5.09 11.42 4.47
C VAL A 129 5.84 11.92 3.25
N TRP A 130 6.23 13.20 3.25
CA TRP A 130 6.88 13.84 2.11
C TRP A 130 8.39 13.63 2.09
N LYS A 131 8.97 13.09 3.15
CA LYS A 131 10.40 12.82 3.21
C LYS A 131 10.87 11.92 2.08
N ASP A 132 10.13 10.87 1.81
CA ASP A 132 10.44 9.94 0.72
C ASP A 132 10.19 10.57 -0.64
N CYS A 133 9.36 11.62 -0.70
CA CYS A 133 9.03 12.28 -1.95
C CYS A 133 10.13 13.21 -2.45
N ILE A 134 11.02 13.69 -1.58
CA ILE A 134 12.09 14.61 -1.95
C ILE A 134 12.96 14.02 -3.07
N ASP A 135 13.24 12.72 -3.00
CA ASP A 135 14.05 12.03 -4.00
C ASP A 135 13.23 11.46 -5.16
N CYS A 136 11.92 11.68 -5.16
CA CYS A 136 11.05 11.21 -6.23
C CYS A 136 11.20 12.10 -7.47
N PRO A 137 11.31 11.53 -8.69
CA PRO A 137 11.43 12.31 -9.92
C PRO A 137 10.27 13.29 -10.15
N LYS A 138 9.12 13.04 -9.54
CA LYS A 138 7.92 13.90 -9.69
C LYS A 138 7.82 15.01 -8.65
N PHE A 139 8.70 15.02 -7.65
CA PHE A 139 8.69 16.07 -6.65
C PHE A 139 9.20 17.39 -7.23
N PRO A 140 8.59 18.56 -6.89
CA PRO A 140 7.43 18.76 -6.02
C PRO A 140 6.07 18.69 -6.71
N ASP A 141 6.04 18.44 -8.00
CA ASP A 141 4.82 18.49 -8.83
C ASP A 141 4.13 17.12 -8.96
N CYS A 142 4.20 16.30 -7.92
CA CYS A 142 3.56 15.01 -7.91
C CYS A 142 2.04 15.15 -8.07
N ASP A 143 1.49 14.42 -9.04
CA ASP A 143 0.07 14.42 -9.37
C ASP A 143 -0.72 13.29 -8.72
N GLU A 144 -0.10 12.49 -7.86
CA GLU A 144 -0.80 11.49 -7.09
C GLU A 144 -1.75 12.13 -6.10
N ILE A 145 -2.88 11.47 -5.89
CA ILE A 145 -3.95 11.97 -5.03
C ILE A 145 -3.85 11.30 -3.66
N PRO A 146 -3.78 12.08 -2.58
CA PRO A 146 -3.72 11.51 -1.23
C PRO A 146 -5.12 11.18 -0.70
N LEU A 147 -5.24 10.00 -0.09
CA LEU A 147 -6.46 9.57 0.58
C LEU A 147 -6.10 9.03 1.97
N VAL A 148 -7.05 9.11 2.88
CA VAL A 148 -6.90 8.67 4.26
C VAL A 148 -8.08 7.82 4.67
N ARG A 149 -7.82 6.75 5.40
CA ARG A 149 -8.82 5.95 6.10
C ARG A 149 -8.46 5.92 7.59
N LEU A 150 -9.36 6.34 8.44
CA LEU A 150 -9.17 6.33 9.88
C LEU A 150 -9.80 5.07 10.46
N GLU A 151 -9.09 4.44 11.40
CA GLU A 151 -9.57 3.27 12.11
C GLU A 151 -9.37 3.45 13.61
N GLU A 152 -10.29 2.93 14.39
CA GLU A 152 -10.10 2.86 15.83
C GLU A 152 -9.25 1.64 16.14
N GLY A 153 -8.09 1.87 16.78
CA GLY A 153 -7.26 0.78 17.25
C GLY A 153 -7.76 0.28 18.60
N GLY A 154 -7.85 -1.04 18.74
CA GLY A 154 -8.21 -1.64 20.04
C GLY A 154 -7.27 -1.23 21.17
N MET A 155 -6.02 -0.92 20.85
CA MET A 155 -5.03 -0.46 21.83
C MET A 155 -5.34 0.93 22.38
N GLU A 156 -6.03 1.77 21.63
CA GLU A 156 -6.39 3.11 22.08
C GLU A 156 -7.41 3.09 23.21
N GLN A 157 -8.33 2.17 23.16
CA GLN A 157 -9.33 2.03 24.23
C GLN A 157 -8.67 1.70 25.56
N GLY A 158 -7.66 0.85 25.54
CA GLY A 158 -6.88 0.56 26.72
C GLY A 158 -6.15 1.78 27.28
N ARG A 159 -5.68 2.66 26.41
CA ARG A 159 -4.99 3.87 26.84
C ARG A 159 -5.92 4.92 27.44
N LYS A 160 -7.14 5.01 26.98
CA LYS A 160 -8.12 5.96 27.52
C LYS A 160 -8.48 5.65 28.96
N THR A 161 -8.30 4.41 29.36
CA THR A 161 -8.60 3.98 30.73
C THR A 161 -7.39 4.08 31.64
N ALA A 162 -6.24 4.32 31.07
CA ALA A 162 -5.03 4.51 31.85
C ALA A 162 -4.85 5.97 32.19
#